data_05116f737c457e40003a7fb92326d4ea
#
_entry.id   05116f737c457e40003a7fb92326d4ea
#
_cell.length_a   1.000
_cell.length_b   1.000
_cell.length_c   1.000
_cell.angle_alpha   90.00
_cell.angle_beta   90.00
_cell.angle_gamma   90.00
#
_symmetry.space_group_name_H-M   'P 1'
#
loop_
_entity.id
_entity.type
_entity.pdbx_description
1 polymer ?
#
loop_
_entity_poly.entity_id
_entity_poly.type
_entity_poly.pdbx_seq_one_letter_code
_entity_poly.pdbx_strand_id
1 'polypeptide(L)'
;MATTTGLTEVVLYDTLVNYLISMARLVEGAMNRALDAIVSFESERTASLPGEVFLLEPRINEMEIVIDEHAVRLLRRGSFTEDETRLIVAALKITNDLERIGDIAVNIAERVVSLRDMTQAQTPEELAPMAEAVRSMVSRSLGALIFRNAELAAQVLECDDIVDQYGDRIFEHLLQRMTKDVSRVTPDLQFVLATRHLERIADHATNIAEDIIFWVRGLDVRHGRGLALLPEQQQEDVVVRRTADVTDNSSALYSGVTPSCETQRV
;
A
#
# COMPACT_ATOMS: atom_id res chain seq x y z
N MET A 1 -21.91 -37.66 -2.75
CA MET A 1 -22.35 -36.25 -2.50
C MET A 1 -21.25 -35.34 -1.90
N ALA A 2 -19.98 -35.75 -1.93
CA ALA A 2 -18.86 -34.97 -1.29
C ALA A 2 -18.09 -34.03 -2.24
N THR A 3 -18.35 -34.08 -3.54
CA THR A 3 -17.55 -33.32 -4.55
C THR A 3 -18.09 -31.93 -4.89
N THR A 4 -19.32 -31.62 -4.58
CA THR A 4 -19.93 -30.32 -4.91
C THR A 4 -19.63 -29.25 -3.84
N THR A 5 -19.46 -29.65 -2.58
CA THR A 5 -19.19 -28.74 -1.45
C THR A 5 -17.79 -28.15 -1.56
N GLY A 6 -16.77 -28.95 -1.87
CA GLY A 6 -15.38 -28.50 -1.96
C GLY A 6 -15.13 -27.50 -3.11
N LEU A 7 -15.74 -27.69 -4.27
CA LEU A 7 -15.63 -26.76 -5.41
C LEU A 7 -16.28 -25.40 -5.10
N THR A 8 -17.38 -25.39 -4.34
CA THR A 8 -18.05 -24.14 -3.94
C THR A 8 -17.24 -23.37 -2.89
N GLU A 9 -16.48 -24.05 -2.05
CA GLU A 9 -15.63 -23.45 -1.03
C GLU A 9 -14.38 -22.78 -1.64
N VAL A 10 -13.66 -23.46 -2.51
CA VAL A 10 -12.50 -22.89 -3.23
C VAL A 10 -12.90 -21.62 -3.98
N VAL A 11 -14.04 -21.62 -4.69
CA VAL A 11 -14.54 -20.45 -5.42
C VAL A 11 -14.79 -19.24 -4.50
N LEU A 12 -15.16 -19.43 -3.24
CA LEU A 12 -15.48 -18.34 -2.34
C LEU A 12 -14.22 -17.67 -1.72
N TYR A 13 -13.19 -18.44 -1.43
CA TYR A 13 -11.90 -17.89 -1.00
C TYR A 13 -11.20 -17.15 -2.13
N ASP A 14 -11.23 -17.71 -3.34
CA ASP A 14 -10.73 -17.01 -4.54
C ASP A 14 -11.49 -15.72 -4.79
N THR A 15 -12.79 -15.69 -4.51
CA THR A 15 -13.60 -14.47 -4.61
C THR A 15 -13.16 -13.41 -3.60
N LEU A 16 -12.88 -13.77 -2.33
CA LEU A 16 -12.39 -12.85 -1.32
C LEU A 16 -11.05 -12.22 -1.74
N VAL A 17 -10.12 -13.04 -2.21
CA VAL A 17 -8.82 -12.57 -2.71
C VAL A 17 -8.98 -11.65 -3.93
N ASN A 18 -9.89 -11.98 -4.84
CA ASN A 18 -10.16 -11.16 -6.03
C ASN A 18 -10.76 -9.80 -5.65
N TYR A 19 -11.62 -9.72 -4.64
CA TYR A 19 -12.12 -8.44 -4.12
C TYR A 19 -10.99 -7.60 -3.51
N LEU A 20 -10.11 -8.21 -2.69
CA LEU A 20 -8.92 -7.53 -2.16
C LEU A 20 -8.03 -6.97 -3.27
N ILE A 21 -7.73 -7.77 -4.29
CA ILE A 21 -6.92 -7.32 -5.45
C ILE A 21 -7.62 -6.17 -6.19
N SER A 22 -8.93 -6.23 -6.32
CA SER A 22 -9.71 -5.17 -6.99
C SER A 22 -9.67 -3.87 -6.19
N MET A 23 -9.83 -3.93 -4.87
CA MET A 23 -9.69 -2.78 -3.97
C MET A 23 -8.27 -2.24 -3.99
N ALA A 24 -7.25 -3.10 -3.91
CA ALA A 24 -5.84 -2.73 -3.97
C ALA A 24 -5.51 -1.90 -5.23
N ARG A 25 -6.02 -2.29 -6.39
CA ARG A 25 -5.84 -1.54 -7.65
C ARG A 25 -6.50 -0.16 -7.63
N LEU A 26 -7.67 -0.03 -7.01
CA LEU A 26 -8.33 1.28 -6.85
C LEU A 26 -7.51 2.19 -5.94
N VAL A 27 -7.03 1.66 -4.83
CA VAL A 27 -6.22 2.38 -3.84
C VAL A 27 -4.88 2.80 -4.44
N GLU A 28 -4.15 1.89 -5.12
CA GLU A 28 -2.91 2.20 -5.83
C GLU A 28 -3.13 3.31 -6.86
N GLY A 29 -4.24 3.23 -7.61
CA GLY A 29 -4.62 4.24 -8.58
C GLY A 29 -4.92 5.62 -7.96
N ALA A 30 -5.60 5.69 -6.81
CA ALA A 30 -5.88 6.92 -6.08
C ALA A 30 -4.60 7.52 -5.49
N MET A 31 -3.80 6.70 -4.81
CA MET A 31 -2.51 7.09 -4.23
C MET A 31 -1.56 7.66 -5.31
N ASN A 32 -1.37 6.96 -6.41
CA ASN A 32 -0.47 7.41 -7.48
C ASN A 32 -0.87 8.79 -8.01
N ARG A 33 -2.17 9.04 -8.21
CA ARG A 33 -2.68 10.36 -8.62
C ARG A 33 -2.43 11.43 -7.57
N ALA A 34 -2.64 11.12 -6.30
CA ALA A 34 -2.39 12.06 -5.20
C ALA A 34 -0.89 12.41 -5.10
N LEU A 35 0.01 11.42 -5.23
CA LEU A 35 1.45 11.61 -5.23
C LEU A 35 1.92 12.44 -6.44
N ASP A 36 1.45 12.14 -7.64
CA ASP A 36 1.77 12.92 -8.84
C ASP A 36 1.28 14.36 -8.72
N ALA A 37 0.08 14.54 -8.14
CA ALA A 37 -0.51 15.85 -7.94
C ALA A 37 0.27 16.71 -6.94
N ILE A 38 0.74 16.15 -5.80
CA ILE A 38 1.47 16.93 -4.78
C ILE A 38 2.90 17.25 -5.21
N VAL A 39 3.58 16.33 -5.90
CA VAL A 39 4.94 16.53 -6.41
C VAL A 39 4.98 17.58 -7.52
N SER A 40 3.94 17.66 -8.34
CA SER A 40 3.85 18.56 -9.48
C SER A 40 2.61 19.47 -9.40
N PHE A 41 2.29 20.00 -8.21
CA PHE A 41 1.04 20.73 -7.96
C PHE A 41 0.87 21.99 -8.84
N GLU A 42 1.96 22.61 -9.28
CA GLU A 42 1.96 23.79 -10.15
C GLU A 42 1.64 23.45 -11.61
N SER A 43 1.73 22.18 -12.00
CA SER A 43 1.55 21.74 -13.38
C SER A 43 0.08 21.68 -13.77
N GLU A 44 -0.26 22.27 -14.92
CA GLU A 44 -1.59 22.12 -15.53
C GLU A 44 -1.91 20.65 -15.89
N ARG A 45 -0.87 19.83 -16.12
CA ARG A 45 -1.05 18.42 -16.46
C ARG A 45 -1.60 17.60 -15.30
N THR A 46 -1.35 18.03 -14.06
CA THR A 46 -1.82 17.38 -12.84
C THR A 46 -3.08 18.03 -12.25
N ALA A 47 -3.65 19.03 -12.96
CA ALA A 47 -4.76 19.83 -12.46
C ALA A 47 -6.02 19.01 -12.15
N SER A 48 -6.32 17.98 -12.95
CA SER A 48 -7.49 17.13 -12.77
C SER A 48 -7.31 16.05 -11.70
N LEU A 49 -6.06 15.70 -11.33
CA LEU A 49 -5.76 14.53 -10.51
C LEU A 49 -6.44 14.55 -9.13
N PRO A 50 -6.52 15.70 -8.40
CA PRO A 50 -7.26 15.73 -7.14
C PRO A 50 -8.74 15.35 -7.32
N GLY A 51 -9.39 15.84 -8.37
CA GLY A 51 -10.78 15.49 -8.70
C GLY A 51 -10.95 14.00 -9.01
N GLU A 52 -9.97 13.39 -9.69
CA GLU A 52 -9.97 11.95 -9.97
C GLU A 52 -9.82 11.11 -8.68
N VAL A 53 -9.02 11.58 -7.71
CA VAL A 53 -8.89 10.93 -6.38
C VAL A 53 -10.24 10.95 -5.66
N PHE A 54 -10.93 12.10 -5.61
CA PHE A 54 -12.24 12.24 -4.97
C PHE A 54 -13.33 11.34 -5.61
N LEU A 55 -13.18 10.98 -6.89
CA LEU A 55 -14.09 10.06 -7.57
C LEU A 55 -13.78 8.58 -7.30
N LEU A 56 -12.56 8.26 -6.85
CA LEU A 56 -12.16 6.89 -6.52
C LEU A 56 -12.52 6.50 -5.08
N GLU A 57 -12.49 7.44 -4.15
CA GLU A 57 -12.74 7.19 -2.73
C GLU A 57 -14.08 6.48 -2.45
N PRO A 58 -15.26 6.92 -2.97
CA PRO A 58 -16.52 6.21 -2.71
C PRO A 58 -16.50 4.75 -3.21
N ARG A 59 -15.72 4.46 -4.27
CA ARG A 59 -15.58 3.10 -4.80
C ARG A 59 -14.70 2.22 -3.91
N ILE A 60 -13.70 2.83 -3.25
CA ILE A 60 -12.86 2.13 -2.27
C ILE A 60 -13.72 1.75 -1.06
N ASN A 61 -14.52 2.68 -0.55
CA ASN A 61 -15.42 2.47 0.58
C ASN A 61 -16.51 1.42 0.28
N GLU A 62 -17.04 1.40 -0.95
CA GLU A 62 -17.96 0.35 -1.40
C GLU A 62 -17.28 -1.02 -1.40
N MET A 63 -16.03 -1.11 -1.85
CA MET A 63 -15.28 -2.36 -1.86
C MET A 63 -14.98 -2.88 -0.45
N GLU A 64 -14.70 -2.01 0.52
CA GLU A 64 -14.57 -2.38 1.93
C GLU A 64 -15.82 -3.12 2.41
N ILE A 65 -17.01 -2.51 2.21
CA ILE A 65 -18.30 -3.10 2.61
C ILE A 65 -18.51 -4.47 1.94
N VAL A 66 -18.20 -4.59 0.65
CA VAL A 66 -18.34 -5.85 -0.10
C VAL A 66 -17.44 -6.95 0.46
N ILE A 67 -16.19 -6.60 0.82
CA ILE A 67 -15.23 -7.55 1.39
C ILE A 67 -15.70 -8.01 2.77
N ASP A 68 -16.11 -7.08 3.64
CA ASP A 68 -16.60 -7.37 4.98
C ASP A 68 -17.83 -8.29 4.94
N GLU A 69 -18.81 -7.97 4.11
CA GLU A 69 -20.00 -8.82 3.94
C GLU A 69 -19.63 -10.21 3.41
N HIS A 70 -18.63 -10.31 2.53
CA HIS A 70 -18.19 -11.58 1.99
C HIS A 70 -17.46 -12.41 3.06
N ALA A 71 -16.58 -11.78 3.86
CA ALA A 71 -15.89 -12.41 4.99
C ALA A 71 -16.90 -12.95 6.03
N VAL A 72 -17.91 -12.14 6.39
CA VAL A 72 -18.99 -12.56 7.29
C VAL A 72 -19.76 -13.74 6.72
N ARG A 73 -20.07 -13.75 5.41
CA ARG A 73 -20.73 -14.88 4.76
C ARG A 73 -19.88 -16.16 4.80
N LEU A 74 -18.57 -16.04 4.64
CA LEU A 74 -17.63 -17.14 4.83
C LEU A 74 -17.71 -17.66 6.26
N LEU A 75 -17.50 -16.79 7.26
CA LEU A 75 -17.48 -17.16 8.68
C LEU A 75 -18.77 -17.87 9.16
N ARG A 76 -19.90 -17.55 8.58
CA ARG A 76 -21.19 -18.22 8.91
C ARG A 76 -21.26 -19.68 8.49
N ARG A 77 -20.35 -20.19 7.68
CA ARG A 77 -20.35 -21.59 7.21
C ARG A 77 -19.76 -22.58 8.20
N GLY A 78 -18.94 -22.12 9.13
CA GLY A 78 -18.64 -22.81 10.36
C GLY A 78 -17.58 -23.92 10.35
N SER A 79 -16.87 -24.14 9.23
CA SER A 79 -15.78 -25.12 9.19
C SER A 79 -14.64 -24.62 8.31
N PHE A 80 -13.50 -24.30 8.92
CA PHE A 80 -12.34 -23.71 8.25
C PHE A 80 -11.07 -24.46 8.59
N THR A 81 -10.17 -24.58 7.63
CA THR A 81 -8.78 -24.92 7.87
C THR A 81 -8.06 -23.74 8.55
N GLU A 82 -6.90 -23.98 9.09
CA GLU A 82 -6.07 -22.93 9.69
C GLU A 82 -5.68 -21.88 8.67
N ASP A 83 -5.32 -22.28 7.44
CA ASP A 83 -4.95 -21.37 6.33
C ASP A 83 -6.12 -20.48 5.90
N GLU A 84 -7.31 -21.04 5.80
CA GLU A 84 -8.53 -20.29 5.48
C GLU A 84 -8.90 -19.29 6.57
N THR A 85 -8.72 -19.67 7.83
CA THR A 85 -8.93 -18.77 8.97
C THR A 85 -7.93 -17.60 8.92
N ARG A 86 -6.64 -17.88 8.67
CA ARG A 86 -5.62 -16.83 8.51
C ARG A 86 -5.93 -15.90 7.36
N LEU A 87 -6.35 -16.43 6.21
CA LEU A 87 -6.77 -15.62 5.07
C LEU A 87 -7.90 -14.66 5.42
N ILE A 88 -8.98 -15.13 6.07
CA ILE A 88 -10.13 -14.27 6.41
C ILE A 88 -9.68 -13.16 7.38
N VAL A 89 -8.89 -13.50 8.40
CA VAL A 89 -8.37 -12.53 9.37
C VAL A 89 -7.45 -11.51 8.70
N ALA A 90 -6.52 -11.95 7.86
CA ALA A 90 -5.63 -11.05 7.12
C ALA A 90 -6.43 -10.18 6.13
N ALA A 91 -7.42 -10.74 5.44
CA ALA A 91 -8.25 -10.01 4.49
C ALA A 91 -8.95 -8.81 5.14
N LEU A 92 -9.58 -9.00 6.31
CA LEU A 92 -10.25 -7.92 7.04
C LEU A 92 -9.29 -6.80 7.47
N LYS A 93 -8.07 -7.16 7.89
CA LYS A 93 -7.05 -6.19 8.29
C LYS A 93 -6.49 -5.43 7.08
N ILE A 94 -6.11 -6.16 6.02
CA ILE A 94 -5.61 -5.57 4.78
C ILE A 94 -6.67 -4.63 4.17
N THR A 95 -7.95 -4.98 4.23
CA THR A 95 -9.04 -4.14 3.75
C THR A 95 -9.07 -2.80 4.49
N ASN A 96 -8.95 -2.81 5.82
CA ASN A 96 -8.90 -1.58 6.62
C ASN A 96 -7.66 -0.74 6.27
N ASP A 97 -6.48 -1.34 6.11
CA ASP A 97 -5.27 -0.60 5.74
C ASP A 97 -5.37 -0.03 4.31
N LEU A 98 -5.99 -0.74 3.37
CA LEU A 98 -6.27 -0.23 2.02
C LEU A 98 -7.23 0.97 2.05
N GLU A 99 -8.31 0.91 2.82
CA GLU A 99 -9.23 2.05 3.01
C GLU A 99 -8.47 3.26 3.56
N ARG A 100 -7.62 3.06 4.59
CA ARG A 100 -6.81 4.14 5.16
C ARG A 100 -5.86 4.78 4.15
N ILE A 101 -5.23 4.01 3.28
CA ILE A 101 -4.41 4.56 2.18
C ILE A 101 -5.28 5.39 1.23
N GLY A 102 -6.49 4.93 0.92
CA GLY A 102 -7.46 5.67 0.11
C GLY A 102 -7.84 7.01 0.74
N ASP A 103 -8.19 7.02 2.02
CA ASP A 103 -8.51 8.23 2.79
C ASP A 103 -7.33 9.22 2.82
N ILE A 104 -6.11 8.70 3.01
CA ILE A 104 -4.91 9.54 3.02
C ILE A 104 -4.64 10.13 1.64
N ALA A 105 -4.91 9.40 0.55
CA ALA A 105 -4.81 9.95 -0.80
C ALA A 105 -5.76 11.13 -1.01
N VAL A 106 -6.98 11.07 -0.46
CA VAL A 106 -7.94 12.20 -0.44
C VAL A 106 -7.35 13.38 0.34
N ASN A 107 -6.82 13.14 1.55
CA ASN A 107 -6.20 14.19 2.35
C ASN A 107 -5.04 14.90 1.60
N ILE A 108 -4.20 14.15 0.86
CA ILE A 108 -3.14 14.72 0.03
C ILE A 108 -3.74 15.55 -1.11
N ALA A 109 -4.79 15.05 -1.78
CA ALA A 109 -5.48 15.77 -2.85
C ALA A 109 -6.06 17.12 -2.36
N GLU A 110 -6.61 17.18 -1.15
CA GLU A 110 -7.07 18.42 -0.51
C GLU A 110 -5.91 19.41 -0.27
N ARG A 111 -4.71 18.91 0.11
CA ARG A 111 -3.53 19.79 0.25
C ARG A 111 -3.13 20.37 -1.10
N VAL A 112 -3.19 19.58 -2.17
CA VAL A 112 -2.91 20.06 -3.54
C VAL A 112 -3.87 21.17 -3.94
N VAL A 113 -5.17 21.00 -3.72
CA VAL A 113 -6.17 22.03 -4.01
C VAL A 113 -5.85 23.32 -3.24
N SER A 114 -5.50 23.20 -1.95
CA SER A 114 -5.14 24.36 -1.13
C SER A 114 -3.87 25.06 -1.61
N LEU A 115 -2.83 24.29 -2.01
CA LEU A 115 -1.54 24.83 -2.49
C LEU A 115 -1.67 25.63 -3.79
N ARG A 116 -2.58 25.25 -4.68
CA ARG A 116 -2.77 25.93 -5.97
C ARG A 116 -3.21 27.38 -5.84
N ASP A 117 -3.88 27.73 -4.76
CA ASP A 117 -4.31 29.10 -4.48
C ASP A 117 -3.20 29.93 -3.79
N MET A 118 -2.03 29.33 -3.48
CA MET A 118 -0.97 29.95 -2.73
C MET A 118 0.22 30.36 -3.62
N THR A 119 0.38 31.65 -3.86
CA THR A 119 1.40 32.20 -4.79
C THR A 119 2.85 31.95 -4.39
N GLN A 120 3.11 31.59 -3.12
CA GLN A 120 4.46 31.35 -2.59
C GLN A 120 4.76 29.88 -2.33
N ALA A 121 3.84 28.98 -2.71
CA ALA A 121 4.04 27.56 -2.59
C ALA A 121 5.22 27.10 -3.47
N GLN A 122 6.09 26.27 -2.94
CA GLN A 122 7.22 25.71 -3.67
C GLN A 122 7.52 24.30 -3.15
N THR A 123 7.47 23.32 -4.02
CA THR A 123 7.73 21.91 -3.70
C THR A 123 9.12 21.73 -3.07
N PRO A 124 9.25 21.07 -1.91
CA PRO A 124 10.54 20.65 -1.37
C PRO A 124 11.23 19.66 -2.32
N GLU A 125 12.56 19.76 -2.44
CA GLU A 125 13.33 18.90 -3.36
C GLU A 125 13.23 17.40 -3.00
N GLU A 126 13.17 17.10 -1.71
CA GLU A 126 13.10 15.74 -1.20
C GLU A 126 11.71 15.09 -1.31
N LEU A 127 10.66 15.86 -1.65
CA LEU A 127 9.29 15.35 -1.72
C LEU A 127 9.10 14.32 -2.84
N ALA A 128 9.71 14.55 -4.01
CA ALA A 128 9.63 13.62 -5.13
C ALA A 128 10.32 12.28 -4.84
N PRO A 129 11.56 12.23 -4.31
CA PRO A 129 12.17 10.97 -3.85
C PRO A 129 11.36 10.26 -2.77
N MET A 130 10.78 10.99 -1.79
CA MET A 130 9.92 10.41 -0.76
C MET A 130 8.67 9.78 -1.37
N ALA A 131 7.99 10.46 -2.27
CA ALA A 131 6.81 9.96 -2.97
C ALA A 131 7.12 8.67 -3.76
N GLU A 132 8.29 8.58 -4.39
CA GLU A 132 8.72 7.38 -5.11
C GLU A 132 9.03 6.21 -4.16
N ALA A 133 9.63 6.47 -3.00
CA ALA A 133 9.84 5.45 -1.97
C ALA A 133 8.51 4.88 -1.47
N VAL A 134 7.54 5.74 -1.15
CA VAL A 134 6.18 5.33 -0.73
C VAL A 134 5.48 4.53 -1.82
N ARG A 135 5.54 4.99 -3.08
CA ARG A 135 5.00 4.28 -4.25
C ARG A 135 5.56 2.87 -4.36
N SER A 136 6.88 2.73 -4.21
CA SER A 136 7.58 1.45 -4.26
C SER A 136 7.14 0.52 -3.12
N MET A 137 7.01 1.01 -1.88
CA MET A 137 6.56 0.22 -0.74
C MET A 137 5.14 -0.31 -0.96
N VAL A 138 4.19 0.55 -1.34
CA VAL A 138 2.81 0.13 -1.61
C VAL A 138 2.76 -0.86 -2.77
N SER A 139 3.40 -0.58 -3.90
CA SER A 139 3.40 -1.48 -5.06
C SER A 139 3.97 -2.86 -4.72
N ARG A 140 5.02 -2.93 -3.89
CA ARG A 140 5.58 -4.21 -3.41
C ARG A 140 4.65 -4.94 -2.45
N SER A 141 3.99 -4.25 -1.51
CA SER A 141 3.03 -4.87 -0.61
C SER A 141 1.83 -5.43 -1.39
N LEU A 142 1.32 -4.70 -2.38
CA LEU A 142 0.26 -5.19 -3.26
C LEU A 142 0.73 -6.34 -4.17
N GLY A 143 1.97 -6.29 -4.66
CA GLY A 143 2.58 -7.41 -5.37
C GLY A 143 2.68 -8.66 -4.49
N ALA A 144 3.10 -8.49 -3.22
CA ALA A 144 3.14 -9.58 -2.25
C ALA A 144 1.76 -10.20 -2.00
N LEU A 145 0.70 -9.37 -1.93
CA LEU A 145 -0.70 -9.83 -1.84
C LEU A 145 -1.10 -10.67 -3.06
N ILE A 146 -0.86 -10.16 -4.27
CA ILE A 146 -1.26 -10.80 -5.52
C ILE A 146 -0.56 -12.15 -5.72
N PHE A 147 0.75 -12.19 -5.43
CA PHE A 147 1.58 -13.39 -5.64
C PHE A 147 1.66 -14.29 -4.40
N ARG A 148 0.99 -13.93 -3.27
CA ARG A 148 1.08 -14.63 -1.98
C ARG A 148 2.54 -14.87 -1.57
N ASN A 149 3.35 -13.81 -1.65
CA ASN A 149 4.80 -13.89 -1.50
C ASN A 149 5.27 -13.18 -0.22
N ALA A 150 5.60 -13.98 0.81
CA ALA A 150 6.07 -13.47 2.10
C ALA A 150 7.47 -12.84 2.03
N GLU A 151 8.34 -13.26 1.10
CA GLU A 151 9.68 -12.70 0.91
C GLU A 151 9.58 -11.29 0.33
N LEU A 152 8.67 -11.07 -0.63
CA LEU A 152 8.40 -9.75 -1.18
C LEU A 152 7.78 -8.82 -0.12
N ALA A 153 6.92 -9.37 0.75
CA ALA A 153 6.38 -8.64 1.90
C ALA A 153 7.49 -8.25 2.90
N ALA A 154 8.42 -9.15 3.20
CA ALA A 154 9.53 -8.86 4.11
C ALA A 154 10.42 -7.71 3.60
N GLN A 155 10.65 -7.59 2.28
CA GLN A 155 11.40 -6.49 1.69
C GLN A 155 10.71 -5.11 1.88
N VAL A 156 9.41 -5.05 2.08
CA VAL A 156 8.71 -3.79 2.39
C VAL A 156 9.11 -3.28 3.76
N LEU A 157 9.25 -4.18 4.75
CA LEU A 157 9.62 -3.84 6.12
C LEU A 157 11.03 -3.23 6.24
N GLU A 158 11.92 -3.55 5.29
CA GLU A 158 13.28 -3.01 5.25
C GLU A 158 13.35 -1.58 4.69
N CYS A 159 12.26 -1.08 4.08
CA CYS A 159 12.24 0.21 3.40
C CYS A 159 11.65 1.35 4.25
N ASP A 160 11.07 1.05 5.40
CA ASP A 160 10.35 2.00 6.25
C ASP A 160 11.25 3.18 6.72
N ASP A 161 12.43 2.87 7.25
CA ASP A 161 13.41 3.87 7.70
C ASP A 161 13.79 4.92 6.63
N ILE A 162 13.66 4.59 5.34
CA ILE A 162 14.00 5.48 4.23
C ILE A 162 12.97 6.60 4.10
N VAL A 163 11.69 6.27 4.26
CA VAL A 163 10.60 7.26 4.20
C VAL A 163 10.70 8.22 5.37
N ASP A 164 10.95 7.71 6.58
CA ASP A 164 11.14 8.52 7.78
C ASP A 164 12.30 9.50 7.64
N GLN A 165 13.44 9.06 7.10
CA GLN A 165 14.60 9.93 6.85
C GLN A 165 14.30 11.04 5.85
N TYR A 166 13.47 10.81 4.83
CA TYR A 166 13.01 11.88 3.94
C TYR A 166 12.08 12.83 4.68
N GLY A 167 11.15 12.32 5.49
CA GLY A 167 10.23 13.12 6.30
C GLY A 167 10.94 14.11 7.22
N ASP A 168 11.94 13.62 7.96
CA ASP A 168 12.76 14.45 8.84
C ASP A 168 13.49 15.56 8.09
N ARG A 169 14.13 15.25 6.94
CA ARG A 169 14.83 16.23 6.11
C ARG A 169 13.89 17.29 5.55
N ILE A 170 12.72 16.88 5.04
CA ILE A 170 11.70 17.82 4.54
C ILE A 170 11.24 18.75 5.68
N PHE A 171 10.97 18.19 6.86
CA PHE A 171 10.53 18.97 8.02
C PHE A 171 11.57 20.01 8.43
N GLU A 172 12.85 19.63 8.56
CA GLU A 172 13.93 20.56 8.89
C GLU A 172 14.09 21.67 7.85
N HIS A 173 14.05 21.33 6.58
CA HIS A 173 14.14 22.27 5.47
C HIS A 173 12.97 23.28 5.49
N LEU A 174 11.73 22.79 5.63
CA LEU A 174 10.55 23.65 5.68
C LEU A 174 10.55 24.54 6.92
N LEU A 175 10.97 24.04 8.09
CA LEU A 175 11.10 24.83 9.31
C LEU A 175 12.09 25.99 9.13
N GLN A 176 13.24 25.74 8.47
CA GLN A 176 14.22 26.79 8.16
C GLN A 176 13.66 27.84 7.19
N ARG A 177 12.84 27.43 6.21
CA ARG A 177 12.18 28.34 5.26
C ARG A 177 11.17 29.24 5.98
N MET A 178 10.29 28.65 6.81
CA MET A 178 9.28 29.36 7.59
C MET A 178 9.89 30.36 8.57
N THR A 179 11.03 30.04 9.19
CA THR A 179 11.73 30.95 10.13
C THR A 179 12.38 32.11 9.42
N LYS A 180 12.81 31.99 8.16
CA LYS A 180 13.42 33.06 7.37
C LYS A 180 12.38 33.98 6.73
N ASP A 181 11.21 33.44 6.37
CA ASP A 181 10.16 34.17 5.67
C ASP A 181 8.78 33.73 6.16
N VAL A 182 8.15 34.59 6.96
CA VAL A 182 6.82 34.33 7.55
C VAL A 182 5.73 34.14 6.49
N SER A 183 5.87 34.71 5.30
CA SER A 183 4.89 34.53 4.21
C SER A 183 4.82 33.10 3.70
N ARG A 184 5.86 32.29 3.96
CA ARG A 184 5.93 30.86 3.61
C ARG A 184 5.28 29.92 4.62
N VAL A 185 4.91 30.41 5.81
CA VAL A 185 4.36 29.54 6.87
C VAL A 185 3.14 28.77 6.38
N THR A 186 2.20 29.44 5.72
CA THR A 186 0.96 28.78 5.26
C THR A 186 1.20 27.72 4.18
N PRO A 187 1.93 28.01 3.08
CA PRO A 187 2.19 26.98 2.06
C PRO A 187 3.12 25.87 2.57
N ASP A 188 4.18 26.20 3.33
CA ASP A 188 5.11 25.20 3.85
C ASP A 188 4.44 24.25 4.84
N LEU A 189 3.46 24.74 5.63
CA LEU A 189 2.66 23.89 6.50
C LEU A 189 1.84 22.84 5.70
N GLN A 190 1.34 23.16 4.51
CA GLN A 190 0.65 22.18 3.66
C GLN A 190 1.60 21.05 3.25
N PHE A 191 2.86 21.36 2.94
CA PHE A 191 3.86 20.34 2.64
C PHE A 191 4.25 19.52 3.87
N VAL A 192 4.35 20.11 5.07
CA VAL A 192 4.55 19.35 6.32
C VAL A 192 3.42 18.34 6.52
N LEU A 193 2.16 18.77 6.33
CA LEU A 193 1.00 17.87 6.45
C LEU A 193 1.01 16.77 5.37
N ALA A 194 1.35 17.13 4.12
CA ALA A 194 1.50 16.15 3.05
C ALA A 194 2.59 15.11 3.36
N THR A 195 3.75 15.55 3.87
CA THR A 195 4.84 14.66 4.29
C THR A 195 4.37 13.66 5.35
N ARG A 196 3.63 14.11 6.37
CA ARG A 196 3.03 13.23 7.37
C ARG A 196 2.01 12.24 6.78
N HIS A 197 1.31 12.63 5.73
CA HIS A 197 0.44 11.71 5.02
C HIS A 197 1.22 10.65 4.24
N LEU A 198 2.38 10.99 3.66
CA LEU A 198 3.26 10.03 2.99
C LEU A 198 3.84 8.99 3.98
N GLU A 199 4.31 9.43 5.15
CA GLU A 199 4.76 8.53 6.23
C GLU A 199 3.64 7.54 6.60
N ARG A 200 2.43 8.02 6.84
CA ARG A 200 1.29 7.15 7.18
C ARG A 200 0.92 6.15 6.07
N ILE A 201 1.09 6.50 4.80
CA ILE A 201 0.91 5.52 3.71
C ILE A 201 1.97 4.41 3.79
N ALA A 202 3.22 4.76 4.10
CA ALA A 202 4.30 3.78 4.30
C ALA A 202 3.99 2.85 5.48
N ASP A 203 3.53 3.40 6.63
CA ASP A 203 3.08 2.62 7.78
C ASP A 203 1.99 1.59 7.40
N HIS A 204 0.99 2.01 6.63
CA HIS A 204 -0.07 1.09 6.17
C HIS A 204 0.46 0.04 5.19
N ALA A 205 1.42 0.39 4.32
CA ALA A 205 2.06 -0.59 3.43
C ALA A 205 2.85 -1.64 4.24
N THR A 206 3.51 -1.23 5.33
CA THR A 206 4.19 -2.09 6.30
C THR A 206 3.19 -3.03 7.00
N ASN A 207 2.06 -2.51 7.50
CA ASN A 207 1.00 -3.33 8.10
C ASN A 207 0.46 -4.38 7.12
N ILE A 208 0.18 -3.99 5.87
CA ILE A 208 -0.25 -4.92 4.81
C ILE A 208 0.78 -6.03 4.60
N ALA A 209 2.07 -5.69 4.55
CA ALA A 209 3.15 -6.66 4.40
C ALA A 209 3.21 -7.65 5.57
N GLU A 210 3.09 -7.17 6.81
CA GLU A 210 3.03 -8.00 8.03
C GLU A 210 1.84 -8.98 8.01
N ASP A 211 0.65 -8.50 7.59
CA ASP A 211 -0.54 -9.34 7.52
C ASP A 211 -0.45 -10.37 6.37
N ILE A 212 0.27 -10.08 5.29
CA ILE A 212 0.57 -11.06 4.24
C ILE A 212 1.53 -12.13 4.75
N ILE A 213 2.58 -11.78 5.50
CA ILE A 213 3.49 -12.74 6.13
C ILE A 213 2.71 -13.64 7.11
N PHE A 214 1.83 -13.06 7.91
CA PHE A 214 0.94 -13.82 8.79
C PHE A 214 0.04 -14.79 8.01
N TRP A 215 -0.58 -14.34 6.93
CA TRP A 215 -1.41 -15.21 6.10
C TRP A 215 -0.62 -16.36 5.48
N VAL A 216 0.51 -16.07 4.85
CA VAL A 216 1.27 -17.04 4.05
C VAL A 216 2.09 -18.01 4.92
N ARG A 217 2.68 -17.50 6.02
CA ARG A 217 3.63 -18.26 6.87
C ARG A 217 3.07 -18.62 8.25
N GLY A 218 1.96 -18.03 8.68
CA GLY A 218 1.45 -18.16 10.02
C GLY A 218 2.33 -17.50 11.09
N LEU A 219 3.23 -16.58 10.70
CA LEU A 219 4.16 -15.89 11.58
C LEU A 219 3.67 -14.47 11.86
N ASP A 220 3.56 -14.10 13.14
CA ASP A 220 3.31 -12.71 13.54
C ASP A 220 4.67 -11.99 13.70
N VAL A 221 4.98 -11.12 12.74
CA VAL A 221 6.26 -10.37 12.68
C VAL A 221 6.14 -8.94 13.19
N ARG A 222 4.97 -8.54 13.67
CA ARG A 222 4.71 -7.20 14.22
C ARG A 222 5.65 -6.88 15.39
N HIS A 223 6.01 -5.60 15.50
CA HIS A 223 6.91 -5.09 16.55
C HIS A 223 8.31 -5.73 16.54
N GLY A 224 8.81 -6.10 15.36
CA GLY A 224 10.14 -6.71 15.21
C GLY A 224 10.21 -8.17 15.73
N ARG A 225 9.07 -8.78 16.08
CA ARG A 225 9.01 -10.19 16.45
C ARG A 225 9.10 -11.06 15.20
N GLY A 226 10.09 -11.90 15.11
CA GLY A 226 10.08 -13.01 14.14
C GLY A 226 10.73 -12.76 12.79
N LEU A 227 11.22 -11.57 12.44
CA LEU A 227 12.02 -11.37 11.20
C LEU A 227 13.26 -12.29 11.18
N ALA A 228 13.85 -12.57 12.35
CA ALA A 228 14.95 -13.55 12.52
C ALA A 228 14.49 -15.02 12.39
N LEU A 229 13.19 -15.29 12.30
CA LEU A 229 12.61 -16.63 12.19
C LEU A 229 12.15 -16.96 10.76
N LEU A 230 12.42 -16.10 9.78
CA LEU A 230 12.26 -16.43 8.37
C LEU A 230 13.47 -17.30 7.95
N PRO A 231 13.36 -18.65 7.95
CA PRO A 231 14.54 -19.49 7.71
C PRO A 231 14.95 -19.39 6.26
N GLU A 232 16.23 -19.15 6.02
CA GLU A 232 16.89 -19.29 4.71
C GLU A 232 16.69 -20.68 4.07
N GLN A 233 16.21 -21.67 4.83
CA GLN A 233 16.20 -23.09 4.47
C GLN A 233 14.87 -23.63 3.91
N GLN A 234 13.81 -22.83 3.74
CA GLN A 234 12.56 -23.30 3.12
C GLN A 234 12.38 -22.86 1.65
N GLN A 235 13.46 -22.43 1.00
CA GLN A 235 13.45 -22.06 -0.43
C GLN A 235 13.20 -23.27 -1.35
N GLU A 236 13.50 -24.49 -0.96
CA GLU A 236 13.37 -25.68 -1.81
C GLU A 236 11.95 -26.21 -1.93
N ASP A 237 11.11 -26.13 -0.86
CA ASP A 237 9.75 -26.69 -0.90
C ASP A 237 8.75 -25.84 -1.70
N VAL A 238 9.00 -24.55 -1.87
CA VAL A 238 8.12 -23.63 -2.62
C VAL A 238 8.32 -23.76 -4.13
N VAL A 239 9.54 -24.12 -4.57
CA VAL A 239 9.87 -24.31 -6.00
C VAL A 239 9.16 -25.53 -6.56
N VAL A 240 9.03 -26.60 -5.79
CA VAL A 240 8.44 -27.89 -6.26
C VAL A 240 6.92 -27.79 -6.45
N ARG A 241 6.20 -26.96 -5.68
CA ARG A 241 4.76 -26.76 -5.85
C ARG A 241 4.38 -25.80 -6.99
N ARG A 242 5.33 -24.96 -7.47
CA ARG A 242 5.09 -23.98 -8.55
C ARG A 242 5.13 -24.55 -9.97
N THR A 243 5.63 -25.76 -10.16
CA THR A 243 5.76 -26.37 -11.50
C THR A 243 4.50 -27.12 -11.93
N ALA A 244 3.48 -27.27 -11.08
CA ALA A 244 2.29 -28.04 -11.40
C ALA A 244 1.06 -27.22 -11.86
N ASP A 245 0.98 -25.90 -11.55
CA ASP A 245 -0.29 -25.15 -11.71
C ASP A 245 -0.22 -23.79 -12.40
N VAL A 246 0.81 -23.46 -13.18
CA VAL A 246 0.84 -22.17 -13.90
C VAL A 246 1.09 -22.37 -15.40
N THR A 247 0.03 -22.70 -16.10
CA THR A 247 -0.17 -22.28 -17.48
C THR A 247 -1.45 -21.44 -17.49
N ASP A 248 -1.35 -20.11 -17.38
CA ASP A 248 -1.99 -19.16 -18.29
C ASP A 248 -1.89 -17.69 -17.81
N ASN A 249 -1.35 -16.84 -18.66
CA ASN A 249 -1.78 -15.48 -19.04
C ASN A 249 -1.78 -14.30 -18.04
N SER A 250 -0.97 -14.25 -16.99
CA SER A 250 -0.84 -13.01 -16.16
C SER A 250 0.56 -12.38 -16.08
N SER A 251 1.54 -12.90 -16.84
CA SER A 251 2.95 -12.48 -16.75
C SER A 251 3.29 -11.14 -17.43
N ALA A 252 2.35 -10.48 -18.09
CA ALA A 252 2.64 -9.32 -18.94
C ALA A 252 2.55 -7.95 -18.23
N LEU A 253 2.03 -7.87 -17.00
CA LEU A 253 1.73 -6.57 -16.35
C LEU A 253 2.74 -6.12 -15.27
N TYR A 254 3.64 -7.00 -14.81
CA TYR A 254 4.59 -6.68 -13.74
C TYR A 254 6.07 -6.92 -14.07
N SER A 255 6.42 -7.09 -15.34
CA SER A 255 7.82 -7.28 -15.78
C SER A 255 8.68 -6.01 -15.75
N GLY A 256 8.20 -4.90 -15.20
CA GLY A 256 8.86 -3.59 -15.19
C GLY A 256 9.27 -3.06 -13.81
N VAL A 257 9.09 -3.80 -12.72
CA VAL A 257 9.37 -3.30 -11.37
C VAL A 257 10.68 -3.89 -10.84
N THR A 258 11.79 -3.28 -11.20
CA THR A 258 12.99 -3.24 -10.38
C THR A 258 13.54 -1.81 -10.39
N PRO A 259 13.28 -1.03 -9.33
CA PRO A 259 14.40 -0.45 -8.63
C PRO A 259 14.54 -1.15 -7.27
N SER A 260 15.71 -1.73 -7.03
CA SER A 260 16.19 -2.06 -5.70
C SER A 260 16.05 -0.84 -4.79
N CYS A 261 15.71 -1.03 -3.50
CA CYS A 261 15.87 -0.02 -2.46
C CYS A 261 17.35 0.33 -2.22
N GLU A 262 18.20 0.24 -3.24
CA GLU A 262 19.61 0.62 -3.15
C GLU A 262 19.73 2.14 -3.18
N THR A 263 19.76 2.70 -1.98
CA THR A 263 20.29 4.04 -1.78
C THR A 263 21.79 4.02 -2.08
N GLN A 264 22.22 4.82 -3.05
CA GLN A 264 23.60 5.28 -3.10
C GLN A 264 23.90 5.97 -1.74
N ARG A 265 24.70 5.29 -0.92
CA ARG A 265 25.35 5.92 0.24
C ARG A 265 26.31 6.97 -0.33
N VAL A 266 25.99 8.23 -0.10
CA VAL A 266 26.94 9.33 -0.15
C VAL A 266 27.17 9.82 1.25
#